data_af1e9830975796f763ab0bec1cba78fa
#
_entry.id   af1e9830975796f763ab0bec1cba78fa
#
_cell.length_a   1.000
_cell.length_b   1.000
_cell.length_c   1.000
_cell.angle_alpha   90.00
_cell.angle_beta   90.00
_cell.angle_gamma   90.00
#
_symmetry.space_group_name_H-M   'P 1'
#
loop_
_entity.id
_entity.type
_entity.pdbx_description
1 polymer ?
#
loop_
_entity_poly.entity_id
_entity_poly.type
_entity_poly.pdbx_seq_one_letter_code
_entity_poly.pdbx_strand_id
1 'polypeptide(L)'
;MSAMTRTNTPAAPARATTIRRFLFRGERPCHRHPVENAGGSAARVRLRVLAAFLPVTAVLYVGAEALDPRGTDQVVISTAVALKLLPIAAAHSSQLYLSGSLSVLALGGLAVSYAAIAALVTGRGWVIATIAALLGGLGAFAGAMLNVLGGVNLAAAASGHMARGAAARFLVTSFGSVPSQVVEYVYFASEYAAPVVMGVALWRSRAVPRWLAVLFTAGLEVAGSMGAIGPKVVLFMLPFAVAMILLAARIWQAARPAPMTSKTPTSAAAAAPDTTTPLLTSPGS
;
A
#
# COMPACT_ATOMS: atom_id res chain seq x y z
N MET A 1 46.15 48.41 18.99
CA MET A 1 45.12 47.65 19.74
C MET A 1 44.00 47.35 18.74
N SER A 2 44.04 46.15 18.12
CA SER A 2 43.03 45.73 17.15
C SER A 2 42.17 44.63 17.77
N ALA A 3 40.88 44.89 17.95
CA ALA A 3 39.91 43.96 18.47
C ALA A 3 39.43 43.01 17.36
N MET A 4 39.71 41.71 17.49
CA MET A 4 39.22 40.64 16.63
C MET A 4 37.78 40.31 17.02
N THR A 5 36.83 40.68 16.17
CA THR A 5 35.40 40.29 16.29
C THR A 5 35.24 38.84 15.80
N ARG A 6 34.99 37.90 16.72
CA ARG A 6 34.59 36.52 16.38
C ARG A 6 33.12 36.52 15.96
N THR A 7 32.85 36.24 14.72
CA THR A 7 31.50 35.95 14.21
C THR A 7 31.11 34.54 14.62
N ASN A 8 30.12 34.43 15.50
CA ASN A 8 29.46 33.19 15.86
C ASN A 8 28.56 32.74 14.69
N THR A 9 28.94 31.66 14.04
CA THR A 9 28.10 30.97 13.06
C THR A 9 27.01 30.18 13.81
N PRO A 10 25.71 30.36 13.52
CA PRO A 10 24.66 29.59 14.19
C PRO A 10 24.70 28.13 13.77
N ALA A 11 24.72 27.24 14.76
CA ALA A 11 24.64 25.80 14.57
C ALA A 11 23.33 25.40 13.87
N ALA A 12 23.45 24.63 12.80
CA ALA A 12 22.33 24.09 12.05
C ALA A 12 21.40 23.19 12.90
N PRO A 13 20.10 23.13 12.65
CA PRO A 13 19.11 22.53 13.55
C PRO A 13 19.24 21.01 13.64
N ALA A 14 19.57 20.52 14.83
CA ALA A 14 19.67 19.10 15.19
C ALA A 14 18.34 18.30 15.10
N ARG A 15 17.23 18.94 14.74
CA ARG A 15 15.89 18.32 14.74
C ARG A 15 15.63 17.31 13.63
N ALA A 16 16.20 17.48 12.44
CA ALA A 16 15.97 16.56 11.32
C ALA A 16 16.59 15.18 11.53
N THR A 17 17.70 15.10 12.27
CA THR A 17 18.40 13.84 12.54
C THR A 17 17.67 12.97 13.57
N THR A 18 16.91 13.58 14.48
CA THR A 18 16.18 12.88 15.56
C THR A 18 14.97 12.16 15.03
N ILE A 19 14.19 12.77 14.14
CA ILE A 19 12.99 12.15 13.52
C ILE A 19 13.42 10.94 12.67
N ARG A 20 14.50 11.08 11.90
CA ARG A 20 15.05 9.99 11.10
C ARG A 20 15.50 8.80 11.97
N ARG A 21 16.09 9.06 13.15
CA ARG A 21 16.47 7.99 14.09
C ARG A 21 15.28 7.33 14.76
N PHE A 22 14.21 8.06 15.07
CA PHE A 22 13.01 7.51 15.70
C PHE A 22 12.22 6.62 14.72
N LEU A 23 12.05 7.06 13.47
CA LEU A 23 11.33 6.30 12.44
C LEU A 23 12.11 5.05 11.98
N PHE A 24 13.44 5.04 12.14
CA PHE A 24 14.30 3.97 11.63
C PHE A 24 15.08 3.21 12.71
N ARG A 25 14.89 3.56 14.00
CA ARG A 25 15.51 2.88 15.14
C ARG A 25 14.63 1.73 15.61
N GLY A 26 14.56 0.72 14.82
CA GLY A 26 13.87 -0.50 15.19
C GLY A 26 14.59 -1.69 14.61
N GLU A 27 15.18 -2.45 15.49
CA GLU A 27 15.56 -3.85 15.31
C GLU A 27 16.87 -4.10 14.56
N ARG A 28 17.78 -4.72 15.31
CA ARG A 28 18.99 -5.34 14.77
C ARG A 28 18.60 -6.15 13.54
N PRO A 29 19.35 -6.10 12.44
CA PRO A 29 19.08 -6.91 11.26
C PRO A 29 19.34 -8.38 11.64
N CYS A 30 18.33 -9.00 12.24
CA CYS A 30 18.31 -10.43 12.39
C CYS A 30 17.96 -11.02 11.02
N HIS A 31 18.92 -11.67 10.43
CA HIS A 31 18.89 -12.37 9.16
C HIS A 31 18.97 -11.50 7.90
N ARG A 32 20.06 -11.72 7.16
CA ARG A 32 20.25 -11.31 5.77
C ARG A 32 18.98 -11.62 5.01
N HIS A 33 18.37 -10.62 4.42
CA HIS A 33 17.14 -10.76 3.66
C HIS A 33 17.35 -11.78 2.54
N PRO A 34 16.49 -12.81 2.42
CA PRO A 34 16.58 -13.80 1.33
C PRO A 34 16.42 -13.18 -0.06
N VAL A 35 15.99 -11.91 -0.16
CA VAL A 35 15.97 -11.14 -1.40
C VAL A 35 17.37 -10.96 -2.00
N GLU A 36 18.46 -11.06 -1.19
CA GLU A 36 19.83 -10.99 -1.70
C GLU A 36 20.22 -12.17 -2.59
N ASN A 37 19.63 -13.35 -2.37
CA ASN A 37 20.04 -14.57 -3.04
C ASN A 37 19.15 -15.02 -4.20
N ALA A 38 17.93 -14.49 -4.34
CA ALA A 38 16.95 -14.98 -5.33
C ALA A 38 16.62 -13.97 -6.44
N GLY A 39 17.11 -12.75 -6.38
CA GLY A 39 16.64 -11.73 -7.30
C GLY A 39 17.74 -11.05 -8.08
N GLY A 40 17.93 -11.42 -9.33
CA GLY A 40 18.67 -10.62 -10.31
C GLY A 40 18.12 -9.18 -10.36
N SER A 41 18.80 -8.30 -11.09
CA SER A 41 18.41 -6.89 -11.28
C SER A 41 16.92 -6.71 -11.62
N ALA A 42 16.35 -7.63 -12.39
CA ALA A 42 14.94 -7.62 -12.79
C ALA A 42 13.95 -7.73 -11.62
N ALA A 43 14.20 -8.59 -10.62
CA ALA A 43 13.30 -8.72 -9.46
C ALA A 43 13.29 -7.45 -8.60
N ARG A 44 14.44 -6.80 -8.45
CA ARG A 44 14.55 -5.51 -7.74
C ARG A 44 13.82 -4.39 -8.48
N VAL A 45 13.94 -4.34 -9.80
CA VAL A 45 13.21 -3.36 -10.62
C VAL A 45 11.70 -3.58 -10.50
N ARG A 46 11.23 -4.83 -10.63
CA ARG A 46 9.82 -5.17 -10.44
C ARG A 46 9.30 -4.71 -9.07
N LEU A 47 10.03 -4.97 -8.01
CA LEU A 47 9.63 -4.57 -6.66
C LEU A 47 9.56 -3.04 -6.50
N ARG A 48 10.46 -2.28 -7.13
CA ARG A 48 10.41 -0.82 -7.15
C ARG A 48 9.21 -0.29 -7.93
N VAL A 49 8.93 -0.88 -9.09
CA VAL A 49 7.75 -0.53 -9.89
C VAL A 49 6.48 -0.78 -9.08
N LEU A 50 6.36 -1.95 -8.46
CA LEU A 50 5.21 -2.28 -7.59
C LEU A 50 5.10 -1.30 -6.42
N ALA A 51 6.21 -0.90 -5.80
CA ALA A 51 6.21 0.06 -4.70
C ALA A 51 5.69 1.45 -5.11
N ALA A 52 5.89 1.85 -6.36
CA ALA A 52 5.40 3.14 -6.87
C ALA A 52 3.87 3.19 -6.94
N PHE A 53 3.19 2.03 -7.04
CA PHE A 53 1.72 1.99 -7.05
C PHE A 53 1.11 2.39 -5.69
N LEU A 54 1.78 2.16 -4.57
CA LEU A 54 1.22 2.45 -3.25
C LEU A 54 0.82 3.93 -3.09
N PRO A 55 1.72 4.91 -3.28
CA PRO A 55 1.35 6.31 -3.16
C PRO A 55 0.37 6.76 -4.25
N VAL A 56 0.49 6.24 -5.48
CA VAL A 56 -0.45 6.55 -6.57
C VAL A 56 -1.85 6.06 -6.20
N THR A 57 -1.97 4.83 -5.71
CA THR A 57 -3.24 4.26 -5.23
C THR A 57 -3.86 5.13 -4.14
N ALA A 58 -3.06 5.58 -3.16
CA ALA A 58 -3.56 6.43 -2.09
C ALA A 58 -4.11 7.76 -2.62
N VAL A 59 -3.41 8.40 -3.55
CA VAL A 59 -3.85 9.66 -4.17
C VAL A 59 -5.13 9.46 -4.99
N LEU A 60 -5.19 8.39 -5.79
CA LEU A 60 -6.37 8.08 -6.61
C LEU A 60 -7.58 7.77 -5.73
N TYR A 61 -7.39 7.00 -4.64
CA TYR A 61 -8.47 6.63 -3.73
C TYR A 61 -9.02 7.88 -3.01
N VAL A 62 -8.15 8.68 -2.42
CA VAL A 62 -8.54 9.94 -1.76
C VAL A 62 -9.21 10.90 -2.74
N GLY A 63 -8.67 11.01 -3.95
CA GLY A 63 -9.22 11.87 -5.00
C GLY A 63 -10.61 11.42 -5.46
N ALA A 64 -10.81 10.11 -5.63
CA ALA A 64 -12.08 9.52 -6.00
C ALA A 64 -13.18 9.85 -4.98
N GLU A 65 -12.90 9.60 -3.71
CA GLU A 65 -13.85 9.83 -2.64
C GLU A 65 -14.13 11.33 -2.40
N ALA A 66 -13.11 12.18 -2.53
CA ALA A 66 -13.26 13.62 -2.39
C ALA A 66 -14.12 14.25 -3.52
N LEU A 67 -14.08 13.64 -4.70
CA LEU A 67 -14.84 14.11 -5.87
C LEU A 67 -16.23 13.50 -5.97
N ASP A 68 -16.57 12.50 -5.16
CA ASP A 68 -17.88 11.85 -5.25
C ASP A 68 -19.02 12.81 -4.82
N PRO A 69 -19.95 13.14 -5.72
CA PRO A 69 -21.02 14.06 -5.42
C PRO A 69 -22.15 13.44 -4.57
N ARG A 70 -22.15 12.10 -4.38
CA ARG A 70 -23.21 11.38 -3.67
C ARG A 70 -23.17 11.58 -2.16
N GLY A 71 -22.05 11.98 -1.62
CA GLY A 71 -21.85 12.07 -0.17
C GLY A 71 -21.89 10.69 0.50
N THR A 72 -22.67 10.54 1.57
CA THR A 72 -22.82 9.29 2.32
C THR A 72 -23.76 8.26 1.67
N ASP A 73 -24.54 8.67 0.69
CA ASP A 73 -25.58 7.82 0.06
C ASP A 73 -25.02 7.08 -1.18
N GLN A 74 -23.96 6.29 -0.99
CA GLN A 74 -23.32 5.60 -2.12
C GLN A 74 -24.08 4.36 -2.59
N VAL A 75 -24.79 3.70 -1.70
CA VAL A 75 -25.52 2.46 -1.98
C VAL A 75 -27.01 2.72 -2.07
N VAL A 76 -27.64 2.33 -3.18
CA VAL A 76 -29.09 2.50 -3.40
C VAL A 76 -29.84 1.35 -2.74
N ILE A 77 -30.13 1.52 -1.47
CA ILE A 77 -30.84 0.53 -0.65
C ILE A 77 -32.37 0.69 -0.68
N SER A 78 -32.89 1.83 -1.19
CA SER A 78 -34.33 2.10 -1.23
C SER A 78 -34.71 3.08 -2.33
N THR A 79 -35.99 3.07 -2.70
CA THR A 79 -36.55 4.03 -3.65
C THR A 79 -36.38 5.49 -3.18
N ALA A 80 -36.43 5.73 -1.87
CA ALA A 80 -36.22 7.08 -1.33
C ALA A 80 -34.79 7.59 -1.56
N VAL A 81 -33.80 6.73 -1.33
CA VAL A 81 -32.38 7.02 -1.63
C VAL A 81 -32.19 7.23 -3.14
N ALA A 82 -32.76 6.36 -3.97
CA ALA A 82 -32.69 6.50 -5.43
C ALA A 82 -33.26 7.86 -5.90
N LEU A 83 -34.43 8.24 -5.39
CA LEU A 83 -35.07 9.53 -5.74
C LEU A 83 -34.26 10.74 -5.29
N LYS A 84 -33.48 10.62 -4.21
CA LYS A 84 -32.56 11.66 -3.73
C LYS A 84 -31.32 11.76 -4.61
N LEU A 85 -30.76 10.63 -5.07
CA LEU A 85 -29.53 10.58 -5.85
C LEU A 85 -29.73 10.99 -7.33
N LEU A 86 -30.87 10.69 -7.94
CA LEU A 86 -31.13 11.01 -9.35
C LEU A 86 -30.87 12.49 -9.72
N PRO A 87 -31.39 13.50 -8.98
CA PRO A 87 -31.10 14.89 -9.32
C PRO A 87 -29.63 15.26 -9.11
N ILE A 88 -28.95 14.68 -8.13
CA ILE A 88 -27.52 14.89 -7.89
C ILE A 88 -26.72 14.33 -9.08
N ALA A 89 -27.04 13.12 -9.52
CA ALA A 89 -26.37 12.49 -10.65
C ALA A 89 -26.64 13.23 -11.98
N ALA A 90 -27.84 13.77 -12.17
CA ALA A 90 -28.15 14.58 -13.34
C ALA A 90 -27.37 15.91 -13.36
N ALA A 91 -27.26 16.58 -12.20
CA ALA A 91 -26.55 17.85 -12.07
C ALA A 91 -25.02 17.71 -12.13
N HIS A 92 -24.47 16.58 -11.68
CA HIS A 92 -23.03 16.33 -11.51
C HIS A 92 -22.54 15.09 -12.27
N SER A 93 -23.11 14.78 -13.42
CA SER A 93 -22.83 13.55 -14.17
C SER A 93 -21.33 13.39 -14.51
N SER A 94 -20.66 14.43 -14.98
CA SER A 94 -19.23 14.41 -15.31
C SER A 94 -18.36 14.14 -14.09
N GLN A 95 -18.69 14.74 -12.95
CA GLN A 95 -17.99 14.53 -11.69
C GLN A 95 -18.19 13.10 -11.17
N LEU A 96 -19.39 12.55 -11.31
CA LEU A 96 -19.69 11.15 -10.95
C LEU A 96 -18.89 10.17 -11.81
N TYR A 97 -18.80 10.40 -13.13
CA TYR A 97 -17.96 9.59 -14.01
C TYR A 97 -16.48 9.68 -13.66
N LEU A 98 -15.98 10.87 -13.37
CA LEU A 98 -14.58 11.08 -12.98
C LEU A 98 -14.28 10.35 -11.67
N SER A 99 -15.09 10.55 -10.63
CA SER A 99 -14.97 9.86 -9.34
C SER A 99 -14.99 8.34 -9.51
N GLY A 100 -15.99 7.81 -10.24
CA GLY A 100 -16.08 6.38 -10.52
C GLY A 100 -14.87 5.82 -11.27
N SER A 101 -14.36 6.54 -12.26
CA SER A 101 -13.15 6.13 -13.00
C SER A 101 -11.92 6.10 -12.10
N LEU A 102 -11.74 7.13 -11.27
CA LEU A 102 -10.66 7.19 -10.30
C LEU A 102 -10.76 6.06 -9.27
N SER A 103 -11.99 5.73 -8.80
CA SER A 103 -12.23 4.60 -7.88
C SER A 103 -11.80 3.28 -8.50
N VAL A 104 -12.15 3.01 -9.75
CA VAL A 104 -11.75 1.78 -10.46
C VAL A 104 -10.24 1.67 -10.57
N LEU A 105 -9.56 2.77 -10.95
CA LEU A 105 -8.10 2.83 -11.02
C LEU A 105 -7.45 2.66 -9.64
N ALA A 106 -8.02 3.28 -8.61
CA ALA A 106 -7.56 3.17 -7.24
C ALA A 106 -7.68 1.73 -6.72
N LEU A 107 -8.79 1.07 -6.96
CA LEU A 107 -9.01 -0.33 -6.57
C LEU A 107 -8.06 -1.27 -7.32
N GLY A 108 -7.86 -1.08 -8.63
CA GLY A 108 -6.84 -1.80 -9.38
C GLY A 108 -5.43 -1.60 -8.79
N GLY A 109 -5.09 -0.36 -8.46
CA GLY A 109 -3.85 -0.01 -7.76
C GLY A 109 -3.74 -0.64 -6.36
N LEU A 110 -4.86 -0.75 -5.65
CA LEU A 110 -4.92 -1.39 -4.32
C LEU A 110 -4.60 -2.89 -4.42
N ALA A 111 -5.12 -3.60 -5.40
CA ALA A 111 -4.78 -5.00 -5.65
C ALA A 111 -3.28 -5.18 -5.89
N VAL A 112 -2.67 -4.32 -6.72
CA VAL A 112 -1.22 -4.31 -6.97
C VAL A 112 -0.45 -3.97 -5.69
N SER A 113 -0.96 -3.04 -4.88
CA SER A 113 -0.35 -2.64 -3.61
C SER A 113 -0.33 -3.79 -2.60
N TYR A 114 -1.41 -4.57 -2.49
CA TYR A 114 -1.44 -5.77 -1.66
C TYR A 114 -0.39 -6.79 -2.09
N ALA A 115 -0.24 -7.02 -3.40
CA ALA A 115 0.81 -7.91 -3.93
C ALA A 115 2.22 -7.39 -3.63
N ALA A 116 2.45 -6.08 -3.74
CA ALA A 116 3.72 -5.44 -3.40
C ALA A 116 4.07 -5.58 -1.92
N ILE A 117 3.08 -5.38 -1.04
CA ILE A 117 3.26 -5.53 0.41
C ILE A 117 3.51 -6.99 0.76
N ALA A 118 2.78 -7.94 0.16
CA ALA A 118 3.01 -9.37 0.36
C ALA A 118 4.42 -9.80 -0.06
N ALA A 119 4.95 -9.24 -1.15
CA ALA A 119 6.32 -9.51 -1.59
C ALA A 119 7.40 -9.01 -0.62
N LEU A 120 7.08 -8.03 0.24
CA LEU A 120 7.98 -7.59 1.32
C LEU A 120 8.05 -8.60 2.47
N VAL A 121 6.99 -9.39 2.66
CA VAL A 121 6.87 -10.35 3.76
C VAL A 121 7.56 -11.65 3.39
N THR A 122 8.71 -11.89 3.99
CA THR A 122 9.49 -13.13 3.82
C THR A 122 9.54 -13.92 5.13
N GLY A 123 9.80 -15.21 5.07
CA GLY A 123 9.90 -16.07 6.24
C GLY A 123 8.56 -16.24 6.98
N ARG A 124 8.52 -15.96 8.29
CA ARG A 124 7.31 -16.13 9.10
C ARG A 124 6.24 -15.11 8.67
N GLY A 125 5.12 -15.61 8.18
CA GLY A 125 3.97 -14.76 7.79
C GLY A 125 3.74 -14.65 6.28
N TRP A 126 4.61 -15.20 5.43
CA TRP A 126 4.46 -15.13 3.97
C TRP A 126 3.15 -15.75 3.48
N VAL A 127 2.72 -16.88 4.05
CA VAL A 127 1.43 -17.51 3.71
C VAL A 127 0.27 -16.58 4.05
N ILE A 128 0.30 -15.98 5.24
CA ILE A 128 -0.73 -15.03 5.69
C ILE A 128 -0.77 -13.81 4.76
N ALA A 129 0.41 -13.28 4.38
CA ALA A 129 0.50 -12.16 3.44
C ALA A 129 -0.04 -12.52 2.05
N THR A 130 0.21 -13.75 1.58
CA THR A 130 -0.33 -14.24 0.30
C THR A 130 -1.85 -14.34 0.36
N ILE A 131 -2.41 -14.89 1.44
CA ILE A 131 -3.86 -14.93 1.65
C ILE A 131 -4.43 -13.51 1.68
N ALA A 132 -3.81 -12.60 2.41
CA ALA A 132 -4.23 -11.20 2.46
C ALA A 132 -4.20 -10.53 1.07
N ALA A 133 -3.18 -10.81 0.26
CA ALA A 133 -3.08 -10.27 -1.09
C ALA A 133 -4.16 -10.82 -2.02
N LEU A 134 -4.50 -12.11 -1.90
CA LEU A 134 -5.60 -12.71 -2.65
C LEU A 134 -6.96 -12.12 -2.23
N LEU A 135 -7.21 -11.99 -0.93
CA LEU A 135 -8.41 -11.34 -0.40
C LEU A 135 -8.50 -9.88 -0.84
N GLY A 136 -7.40 -9.12 -0.69
CA GLY A 136 -7.35 -7.72 -1.11
C GLY A 136 -7.54 -7.54 -2.61
N GLY A 137 -6.98 -8.43 -3.43
CA GLY A 137 -7.21 -8.46 -4.87
C GLY A 137 -8.65 -8.77 -5.24
N LEU A 138 -9.27 -9.76 -4.58
CA LEU A 138 -10.67 -10.13 -4.77
C LEU A 138 -11.61 -8.97 -4.37
N GLY A 139 -11.37 -8.36 -3.20
CA GLY A 139 -12.12 -7.20 -2.73
C GLY A 139 -11.99 -6.00 -3.66
N ALA A 140 -10.79 -5.72 -4.13
CA ALA A 140 -10.55 -4.64 -5.09
C ALA A 140 -11.28 -4.87 -6.41
N PHE A 141 -11.29 -6.10 -6.92
CA PHE A 141 -12.04 -6.46 -8.13
C PHE A 141 -13.54 -6.31 -7.92
N ALA A 142 -14.08 -6.84 -6.83
CA ALA A 142 -15.50 -6.72 -6.49
C ALA A 142 -15.92 -5.26 -6.30
N GLY A 143 -15.10 -4.46 -5.61
CA GLY A 143 -15.33 -3.02 -5.43
C GLY A 143 -15.31 -2.24 -6.75
N ALA A 144 -14.38 -2.57 -7.66
CA ALA A 144 -14.37 -1.98 -9.00
C ALA A 144 -15.65 -2.30 -9.78
N MET A 145 -16.12 -3.56 -9.71
CA MET A 145 -17.40 -3.94 -10.32
C MET A 145 -18.57 -3.15 -9.73
N LEU A 146 -18.64 -3.00 -8.42
CA LEU A 146 -19.69 -2.21 -7.76
C LEU A 146 -19.65 -0.75 -8.17
N ASN A 147 -18.48 -0.14 -8.28
CA ASN A 147 -18.33 1.25 -8.71
C ASN A 147 -18.74 1.44 -10.17
N VAL A 148 -18.39 0.52 -11.06
CA VAL A 148 -18.82 0.57 -12.46
C VAL A 148 -20.34 0.39 -12.56
N LEU A 149 -20.89 -0.64 -11.93
CA LEU A 149 -22.33 -0.91 -11.96
C LEU A 149 -23.13 0.23 -11.32
N GLY A 150 -22.69 0.71 -10.16
CA GLY A 150 -23.33 1.81 -9.45
C GLY A 150 -23.27 3.13 -10.21
N GLY A 151 -22.11 3.52 -10.68
CA GLY A 151 -21.90 4.78 -11.42
C GLY A 151 -22.60 4.77 -12.76
N VAL A 152 -22.44 3.71 -13.56
CA VAL A 152 -23.08 3.59 -14.90
C VAL A 152 -24.59 3.51 -14.78
N ASN A 153 -25.11 2.68 -13.87
CA ASN A 153 -26.55 2.54 -13.69
C ASN A 153 -27.20 3.85 -13.20
N LEU A 154 -26.55 4.53 -12.28
CA LEU A 154 -27.04 5.82 -11.76
C LEU A 154 -27.01 6.90 -12.85
N ALA A 155 -25.94 6.99 -13.62
CA ALA A 155 -25.83 7.95 -14.72
C ALA A 155 -26.86 7.66 -15.82
N ALA A 156 -27.05 6.39 -16.19
CA ALA A 156 -28.05 5.97 -17.16
C ALA A 156 -29.49 6.29 -16.68
N ALA A 157 -29.78 6.01 -15.42
CA ALA A 157 -31.08 6.33 -14.82
C ALA A 157 -31.33 7.84 -14.73
N ALA A 158 -30.27 8.64 -14.53
CA ALA A 158 -30.35 10.11 -14.44
C ALA A 158 -30.39 10.82 -15.80
N SER A 159 -30.14 10.12 -16.92
CA SER A 159 -30.07 10.70 -18.28
C SER A 159 -31.36 11.31 -18.81
N GLY A 160 -32.47 11.18 -18.09
CA GLY A 160 -33.78 11.75 -18.46
C GLY A 160 -34.60 10.91 -19.45
N HIS A 161 -34.08 9.77 -19.93
CA HIS A 161 -34.81 8.87 -20.84
C HIS A 161 -35.89 8.03 -20.13
N MET A 162 -35.89 8.02 -18.80
CA MET A 162 -36.84 7.29 -17.97
C MET A 162 -37.62 8.22 -17.08
N ALA A 163 -38.93 7.93 -16.86
CA ALA A 163 -39.69 8.61 -15.82
C ALA A 163 -39.01 8.40 -14.44
N ARG A 164 -38.94 9.44 -13.62
CA ARG A 164 -38.18 9.46 -12.35
C ARG A 164 -38.52 8.28 -11.43
N GLY A 165 -39.80 7.88 -11.33
CA GLY A 165 -40.20 6.72 -10.53
C GLY A 165 -39.76 5.39 -11.14
N ALA A 166 -39.71 5.27 -12.47
CA ALA A 166 -39.20 4.09 -13.17
C ALA A 166 -37.67 3.98 -12.99
N ALA A 167 -36.95 5.11 -13.13
CA ALA A 167 -35.51 5.18 -12.88
C ALA A 167 -35.14 4.76 -11.45
N ALA A 168 -35.90 5.23 -10.45
CA ALA A 168 -35.69 4.84 -9.05
C ALA A 168 -35.91 3.33 -8.84
N ARG A 169 -36.99 2.75 -9.40
CA ARG A 169 -37.24 1.30 -9.35
C ARG A 169 -36.13 0.51 -10.04
N PHE A 170 -35.70 0.94 -11.22
CA PHE A 170 -34.59 0.31 -11.93
C PHE A 170 -33.32 0.23 -11.07
N LEU A 171 -32.93 1.33 -10.42
CA LEU A 171 -31.77 1.36 -9.54
C LEU A 171 -31.92 0.39 -8.38
N VAL A 172 -33.04 0.43 -7.65
CA VAL A 172 -33.28 -0.49 -6.51
C VAL A 172 -33.24 -1.95 -6.96
N THR A 173 -33.86 -2.28 -8.11
CA THR A 173 -33.85 -3.65 -8.64
C THR A 173 -32.45 -4.09 -9.05
N SER A 174 -31.67 -3.21 -9.69
CA SER A 174 -30.29 -3.51 -10.11
C SER A 174 -29.37 -3.79 -8.92
N PHE A 175 -29.43 -2.95 -7.88
CA PHE A 175 -28.64 -3.14 -6.67
C PHE A 175 -29.15 -4.30 -5.81
N GLY A 176 -30.47 -4.53 -5.77
CA GLY A 176 -31.08 -5.65 -5.03
C GLY A 176 -30.99 -7.00 -5.76
N SER A 177 -30.42 -7.06 -6.95
CA SER A 177 -30.27 -8.34 -7.68
C SER A 177 -29.29 -9.28 -6.98
N VAL A 178 -29.52 -10.58 -7.04
CA VAL A 178 -28.66 -11.59 -6.41
C VAL A 178 -27.19 -11.45 -6.82
N PRO A 179 -26.84 -11.27 -8.11
CA PRO A 179 -25.45 -11.07 -8.50
C PRO A 179 -24.81 -9.83 -7.84
N SER A 180 -25.53 -8.70 -7.78
CA SER A 180 -25.02 -7.49 -7.14
C SER A 180 -24.78 -7.68 -5.65
N GLN A 181 -25.71 -8.36 -4.96
CA GLN A 181 -25.55 -8.68 -3.53
C GLN A 181 -24.36 -9.59 -3.26
N VAL A 182 -24.14 -10.62 -4.09
CA VAL A 182 -22.96 -11.50 -3.96
C VAL A 182 -21.68 -10.69 -4.11
N VAL A 183 -21.58 -9.81 -5.10
CA VAL A 183 -20.42 -8.96 -5.31
C VAL A 183 -20.23 -8.00 -4.13
N GLU A 184 -21.31 -7.45 -3.59
CA GLU A 184 -21.30 -6.57 -2.42
C GLU A 184 -20.80 -7.28 -1.17
N TYR A 185 -21.29 -8.50 -0.87
CA TYR A 185 -20.79 -9.29 0.25
C TYR A 185 -19.33 -9.67 0.10
N VAL A 186 -18.89 -10.06 -1.10
CA VAL A 186 -17.48 -10.36 -1.38
C VAL A 186 -16.62 -9.12 -1.16
N TYR A 187 -17.08 -7.97 -1.63
CA TYR A 187 -16.39 -6.70 -1.44
C TYR A 187 -16.22 -6.38 0.04
N PHE A 188 -17.31 -6.28 0.80
CA PHE A 188 -17.23 -5.92 2.22
C PHE A 188 -16.45 -6.95 3.05
N ALA A 189 -16.70 -8.25 2.86
CA ALA A 189 -15.96 -9.28 3.57
C ALA A 189 -14.46 -9.19 3.31
N SER A 190 -14.06 -8.90 2.07
CA SER A 190 -12.65 -8.76 1.70
C SER A 190 -12.06 -7.44 2.16
N GLU A 191 -12.81 -6.35 2.10
CA GLU A 191 -12.38 -5.01 2.51
C GLU A 191 -11.99 -4.98 3.99
N TYR A 192 -12.78 -5.62 4.86
CA TYR A 192 -12.45 -5.72 6.29
C TYR A 192 -11.43 -6.82 6.60
N ALA A 193 -11.51 -7.97 5.95
CA ALA A 193 -10.62 -9.08 6.25
C ALA A 193 -9.18 -8.85 5.75
N ALA A 194 -9.01 -8.32 4.53
CA ALA A 194 -7.70 -8.21 3.91
C ALA A 194 -6.72 -7.29 4.68
N PRO A 195 -7.11 -6.08 5.14
CA PRO A 195 -6.22 -5.23 5.93
C PRO A 195 -5.80 -5.86 7.24
N VAL A 196 -6.74 -6.52 7.94
CA VAL A 196 -6.46 -7.19 9.22
C VAL A 196 -5.48 -8.35 9.00
N VAL A 197 -5.74 -9.21 8.03
CA VAL A 197 -4.87 -10.36 7.71
C VAL A 197 -3.49 -9.88 7.26
N MET A 198 -3.40 -8.82 6.44
CA MET A 198 -2.13 -8.23 6.03
C MET A 198 -1.39 -7.57 7.21
N GLY A 199 -2.11 -6.88 8.08
CA GLY A 199 -1.55 -6.29 9.30
C GLY A 199 -0.93 -7.36 10.21
N VAL A 200 -1.61 -8.49 10.40
CA VAL A 200 -1.08 -9.65 11.14
C VAL A 200 0.17 -10.22 10.46
N ALA A 201 0.19 -10.32 9.14
CA ALA A 201 1.36 -10.79 8.39
C ALA A 201 2.57 -9.88 8.57
N LEU A 202 2.37 -8.56 8.44
CA LEU A 202 3.39 -7.54 8.65
C LEU A 202 3.91 -7.55 10.10
N TRP A 203 2.99 -7.69 11.07
CA TRP A 203 3.36 -7.78 12.49
C TRP A 203 4.20 -9.00 12.80
N ARG A 204 3.82 -10.18 12.29
CA ARG A 204 4.52 -11.46 12.55
C ARG A 204 5.86 -11.54 11.83
N SER A 205 5.95 -11.01 10.62
CA SER A 205 7.19 -11.05 9.82
C SER A 205 8.24 -10.07 10.30
N ARG A 206 7.84 -9.02 11.04
CA ARG A 206 8.70 -7.90 11.40
C ARG A 206 9.35 -7.21 10.17
N ALA A 207 8.73 -7.36 9.01
CA ALA A 207 9.20 -6.71 7.79
C ALA A 207 9.15 -5.17 7.91
N VAL A 208 8.25 -4.68 8.75
CA VAL A 208 8.08 -3.26 9.06
C VAL A 208 7.95 -3.06 10.58
N PRO A 209 8.16 -1.83 11.09
CA PRO A 209 7.84 -1.50 12.48
C PRO A 209 6.37 -1.78 12.79
N ARG A 210 6.08 -2.31 13.97
CA ARG A 210 4.72 -2.71 14.38
C ARG A 210 3.70 -1.59 14.27
N TRP A 211 4.09 -0.35 14.62
CA TRP A 211 3.22 0.81 14.50
C TRP A 211 2.76 1.05 13.05
N LEU A 212 3.61 0.74 12.05
CA LEU A 212 3.26 0.89 10.63
C LEU A 212 2.27 -0.18 10.18
N ALA A 213 2.37 -1.41 10.70
CA ALA A 213 1.38 -2.45 10.48
C ALA A 213 0.01 -2.04 11.07
N VAL A 214 -0.01 -1.49 12.28
CA VAL A 214 -1.24 -0.96 12.91
C VAL A 214 -1.79 0.22 12.11
N LEU A 215 -0.94 1.18 11.72
CA LEU A 215 -1.36 2.34 10.94
C LEU A 215 -1.97 1.95 9.59
N PHE A 216 -1.39 0.96 8.91
CA PHE A 216 -1.93 0.43 7.66
C PHE A 216 -3.31 -0.19 7.87
N THR A 217 -3.43 -1.10 8.85
CA THR A 217 -4.70 -1.77 9.14
C THR A 217 -5.76 -0.77 9.56
N ALA A 218 -5.51 0.02 10.60
CA ALA A 218 -6.48 0.99 11.10
C ALA A 218 -6.83 2.07 10.07
N GLY A 219 -5.84 2.52 9.30
CA GLY A 219 -6.07 3.52 8.26
C GLY A 219 -6.99 3.02 7.15
N LEU A 220 -6.86 1.76 6.74
CA LEU A 220 -7.71 1.17 5.70
C LEU A 220 -9.11 0.85 6.24
N GLU A 221 -9.20 0.32 7.48
CA GLU A 221 -10.49 0.07 8.14
C GLU A 221 -11.30 1.35 8.34
N VAL A 222 -10.65 2.43 8.77
CA VAL A 222 -11.31 3.74 8.92
C VAL A 222 -11.74 4.26 7.54
N ALA A 223 -10.88 4.17 6.53
CA ALA A 223 -11.23 4.59 5.18
C ALA A 223 -12.43 3.83 4.62
N GLY A 224 -12.49 2.50 4.80
CA GLY A 224 -13.59 1.66 4.33
C GLY A 224 -14.90 1.86 5.11
N SER A 225 -14.82 2.11 6.42
CA SER A 225 -16.01 2.23 7.27
C SER A 225 -16.70 3.60 7.21
N MET A 226 -16.00 4.66 6.82
CA MET A 226 -16.55 6.02 6.85
C MET A 226 -17.49 6.35 5.69
N GLY A 227 -17.48 5.54 4.63
CA GLY A 227 -18.20 5.86 3.39
C GLY A 227 -17.73 7.17 2.75
N ALA A 228 -18.26 7.52 1.60
CA ALA A 228 -17.92 8.79 0.97
C ALA A 228 -18.69 9.94 1.61
N ILE A 229 -17.96 10.79 2.28
CA ILE A 229 -18.48 12.02 2.91
C ILE A 229 -17.99 13.28 2.18
N GLY A 230 -17.68 13.14 0.88
CA GLY A 230 -17.14 14.21 0.07
C GLY A 230 -15.76 14.68 0.58
N PRO A 231 -15.43 15.98 0.46
CA PRO A 231 -14.10 16.49 0.81
C PRO A 231 -13.63 16.19 2.24
N LYS A 232 -14.57 15.96 3.17
CA LYS A 232 -14.24 15.64 4.57
C LYS A 232 -13.57 14.27 4.71
N VAL A 233 -13.80 13.35 3.78
CA VAL A 233 -13.18 12.03 3.77
C VAL A 233 -11.65 12.10 3.69
N VAL A 234 -11.11 13.14 3.06
CA VAL A 234 -9.66 13.35 2.94
C VAL A 234 -8.98 13.29 4.31
N LEU A 235 -9.61 13.89 5.34
CA LEU A 235 -9.04 13.89 6.69
C LEU A 235 -8.98 12.47 7.29
N PHE A 236 -10.01 11.66 7.07
CA PHE A 236 -10.07 10.28 7.59
C PHE A 236 -9.18 9.31 6.81
N MET A 237 -8.89 9.63 5.54
CA MET A 237 -7.99 8.83 4.70
C MET A 237 -6.50 9.17 4.86
N LEU A 238 -6.15 10.23 5.57
CA LEU A 238 -4.75 10.60 5.82
C LEU A 238 -3.93 9.45 6.45
N PRO A 239 -4.42 8.72 7.47
CA PRO A 239 -3.66 7.60 8.05
C PRO A 239 -3.34 6.52 7.04
N PHE A 240 -4.30 6.17 6.17
CA PHE A 240 -4.12 5.23 5.07
C PHE A 240 -3.08 5.73 4.07
N ALA A 241 -3.20 6.97 3.60
CA ALA A 241 -2.28 7.56 2.64
C ALA A 241 -0.83 7.61 3.18
N VAL A 242 -0.67 7.99 4.45
CA VAL A 242 0.62 8.00 5.13
C VAL A 242 1.19 6.59 5.23
N ALA A 243 0.38 5.60 5.61
CA ALA A 243 0.81 4.21 5.68
C ALA A 243 1.31 3.70 4.32
N MET A 244 0.58 3.98 3.24
CA MET A 244 0.95 3.57 1.88
C MET A 244 2.28 4.20 1.43
N ILE A 245 2.49 5.49 1.69
CA ILE A 245 3.75 6.19 1.38
C ILE A 245 4.91 5.57 2.15
N LEU A 246 4.73 5.30 3.44
CA LEU A 246 5.78 4.74 4.29
C LEU A 246 6.10 3.28 3.91
N LEU A 247 5.09 2.49 3.55
CA LEU A 247 5.28 1.13 3.04
C LEU A 247 6.03 1.15 1.71
N ALA A 248 5.66 2.05 0.78
CA ALA A 248 6.38 2.23 -0.47
C ALA A 248 7.87 2.55 -0.24
N ALA A 249 8.16 3.47 0.69
CA ALA A 249 9.53 3.82 1.05
C ALA A 249 10.30 2.61 1.61
N ARG A 250 9.65 1.76 2.41
CA ARG A 250 10.25 0.51 2.94
C ARG A 250 10.54 -0.50 1.85
N ILE A 251 9.60 -0.74 0.94
CA ILE A 251 9.79 -1.64 -0.20
C ILE A 251 10.94 -1.13 -1.08
N TRP A 252 10.96 0.18 -1.34
CA TRP A 252 12.02 0.82 -2.12
C TRP A 252 13.40 0.66 -1.49
N GLN A 253 13.49 0.81 -0.15
CA GLN A 253 14.73 0.60 0.59
C GLN A 253 15.20 -0.86 0.54
N ALA A 254 14.27 -1.82 0.69
CA ALA A 254 14.56 -3.25 0.59
C ALA A 254 15.05 -3.66 -0.82
N ALA A 255 14.63 -2.93 -1.86
CA ALA A 255 15.05 -3.16 -3.24
C ALA A 255 16.37 -2.46 -3.63
N ARG A 256 17.05 -1.74 -2.70
CA ARG A 256 18.37 -1.15 -2.98
C ARG A 256 19.44 -2.24 -3.07
N PRO A 257 20.40 -2.13 -3.99
CA PRO A 257 21.57 -2.99 -3.97
C PRO A 257 22.31 -2.80 -2.66
N ALA A 258 22.80 -3.90 -2.10
CA ALA A 258 23.74 -3.83 -0.99
C ALA A 258 24.94 -2.93 -1.41
N PRO A 259 25.40 -2.02 -0.56
CA PRO A 259 26.62 -1.29 -0.86
C PRO A 259 27.71 -2.32 -1.13
N MET A 260 28.37 -2.20 -2.29
CA MET A 260 29.55 -2.99 -2.56
C MET A 260 30.58 -2.60 -1.50
N THR A 261 30.61 -3.36 -0.41
CA THR A 261 31.78 -3.35 0.45
C THR A 261 32.88 -3.89 -0.42
N SER A 262 33.73 -3.00 -0.93
CA SER A 262 35.01 -3.39 -1.47
C SER A 262 35.73 -4.09 -0.31
N LYS A 263 35.52 -5.42 -0.20
CA LYS A 263 36.51 -6.23 0.47
C LYS A 263 37.74 -6.08 -0.38
N THR A 264 38.54 -5.05 -0.06
CA THR A 264 39.95 -5.08 -0.40
C THR A 264 40.39 -6.48 -0.01
N PRO A 265 40.79 -7.34 -0.95
CA PRO A 265 41.40 -8.59 -0.55
C PRO A 265 42.59 -8.18 0.30
N THR A 266 42.46 -8.31 1.63
CA THR A 266 43.59 -8.27 2.52
C THR A 266 44.47 -9.37 1.98
N SER A 267 45.47 -8.95 1.20
CA SER A 267 46.55 -9.80 0.73
C SER A 267 47.15 -10.44 1.98
N ALA A 268 46.60 -11.61 2.34
CA ALA A 268 47.32 -12.58 3.13
C ALA A 268 48.39 -13.15 2.21
N ALA A 269 49.19 -12.23 1.66
CA ALA A 269 50.43 -12.57 1.01
C ALA A 269 51.43 -12.93 2.11
N ALA A 270 51.83 -14.14 2.03
CA ALA A 270 53.12 -14.61 2.46
C ALA A 270 53.40 -14.63 3.98
N ALA A 271 52.96 -15.70 4.61
CA ALA A 271 53.83 -16.43 5.52
C ALA A 271 53.96 -17.83 4.96
N ALA A 272 54.86 -18.03 4.03
CA ALA A 272 55.40 -19.33 3.72
C ALA A 272 56.16 -19.77 4.97
N PRO A 273 55.85 -20.93 5.58
CA PRO A 273 56.73 -21.48 6.59
C PRO A 273 57.94 -22.09 5.88
N ASP A 274 59.11 -21.53 6.22
CA ASP A 274 60.41 -22.15 5.95
C ASP A 274 60.46 -23.55 6.59
N THR A 275 60.13 -24.55 5.83
CA THR A 275 60.37 -25.97 6.19
C THR A 275 61.76 -26.38 5.73
N THR A 276 62.76 -25.93 6.44
CA THR A 276 64.08 -26.59 6.47
C THR A 276 63.96 -27.84 7.31
N THR A 277 63.70 -28.97 6.67
CA THR A 277 63.79 -30.29 7.28
C THR A 277 65.24 -30.73 7.29
N PRO A 278 65.90 -31.01 8.43
CA PRO A 278 67.21 -31.64 8.44
C PRO A 278 67.07 -33.13 8.16
N LEU A 279 67.81 -33.58 7.17
CA LEU A 279 68.08 -34.98 6.87
C LEU A 279 68.74 -35.65 8.06
N LEU A 280 68.04 -36.57 8.76
CA LEU A 280 68.59 -37.50 9.70
C LEU A 280 68.99 -38.76 8.93
N THR A 281 70.29 -38.94 8.71
CA THR A 281 70.97 -40.18 8.32
C THR A 281 70.82 -41.19 9.44
N SER A 282 70.28 -42.37 9.10
CA SER A 282 70.30 -43.57 9.93
C SER A 282 71.46 -44.43 9.51
N PRO A 283 72.38 -44.92 10.42
CA PRO A 283 73.27 -45.98 10.14
C PRO A 283 72.71 -47.37 10.56
N GLY A 284 73.04 -48.36 9.77
CA GLY A 284 72.62 -49.73 9.79
C GLY A 284 72.88 -50.56 11.04
N SER A 285 72.20 -51.66 11.02
CA SER A 285 72.60 -53.00 11.29
C SER A 285 71.43 -53.95 11.10
#